data_79f84a0ed962ec127a1c79f41f074a41
#
_entry.id   79f84a0ed962ec127a1c79f41f074a41
#
_cell.length_a   1.000
_cell.length_b   1.000
_cell.length_c   1.000
_cell.angle_alpha   90.00
_cell.angle_beta   90.00
_cell.angle_gamma   90.00
#
_symmetry.space_group_name_H-M   'P 1'
#
loop_
_entity.id
_entity.type
_entity.pdbx_description
1 polymer ?
#
loop_
_entity_poly.entity_id
_entity_poly.type
_entity_poly.pdbx_seq_one_letter_code
_entity_poly.pdbx_strand_id
1 'polypeptide(L)'
;MILVDDDVTTAEMYRVGLEAFGFSVTVAHDAEEMFRNIDGQVPDILVLDWHLPGMHGDEILHHIRLDERTRALPVFMLSNYPGGKDGEIDRVFLAGALAWLEKVKTPPALLAEKLTEALRPAPGS
;
A
#
# COMPACT_ATOMS: atom_id res chain seq x y z
N MET A 1 -9.35 -3.75 0.69
CA MET A 1 -7.94 -3.33 0.50
C MET A 1 -6.98 -4.36 1.07
N ILE A 2 -5.77 -4.37 0.57
CA ILE A 2 -4.69 -5.18 1.15
C ILE A 2 -3.66 -4.24 1.80
N LEU A 3 -3.27 -4.57 3.03
CA LEU A 3 -2.21 -3.90 3.77
C LEU A 3 -1.05 -4.87 3.93
N VAL A 4 0.12 -4.50 3.45
CA VAL A 4 1.30 -5.37 3.49
C VAL A 4 2.33 -4.79 4.45
N ASP A 5 2.59 -5.50 5.54
CA ASP A 5 3.54 -5.10 6.57
C ASP A 5 4.02 -6.35 7.31
N ASP A 6 5.33 -6.53 7.42
CA ASP A 6 5.91 -7.68 8.12
C ASP A 6 5.85 -7.56 9.65
N ASP A 7 5.64 -6.35 10.17
CA ASP A 7 5.45 -6.14 11.60
C ASP A 7 3.99 -6.42 11.97
N VAL A 8 3.77 -7.53 12.65
CA VAL A 8 2.41 -7.99 13.01
C VAL A 8 1.68 -6.97 13.87
N THR A 9 2.36 -6.34 14.82
CA THR A 9 1.73 -5.35 15.71
C THR A 9 1.31 -4.10 14.94
N THR A 10 2.18 -3.59 14.08
CA THR A 10 1.87 -2.41 13.25
C THR A 10 0.74 -2.72 12.28
N ALA A 11 0.79 -3.86 11.61
CA ALA A 11 -0.26 -4.28 10.69
C ALA A 11 -1.61 -4.36 11.37
N GLU A 12 -1.67 -4.94 12.57
CA GLU A 12 -2.90 -5.08 13.33
C GLU A 12 -3.45 -3.73 13.77
N MET A 13 -2.58 -2.81 14.20
CA MET A 13 -2.98 -1.45 14.57
C MET A 13 -3.66 -0.75 13.39
N TYR A 14 -3.06 -0.82 12.20
CA TYR A 14 -3.67 -0.22 11.01
C TYR A 14 -4.95 -0.92 10.61
N ARG A 15 -4.99 -2.25 10.65
CA ARG A 15 -6.19 -3.01 10.30
C ARG A 15 -7.37 -2.59 11.18
N VAL A 16 -7.19 -2.61 12.50
CA VAL A 16 -8.24 -2.24 13.44
C VAL A 16 -8.69 -0.80 13.22
N GLY A 17 -7.73 0.11 13.09
CA GLY A 17 -8.05 1.53 12.87
C GLY A 17 -8.76 1.79 11.55
N LEU A 18 -8.34 1.15 10.47
CA LEU A 18 -8.96 1.34 9.16
C LEU A 18 -10.34 0.70 9.10
N GLU A 19 -10.53 -0.46 9.72
CA GLU A 19 -11.85 -1.11 9.78
C GLU A 19 -12.86 -0.27 10.56
N ALA A 20 -12.40 0.49 11.55
CA ALA A 20 -13.26 1.43 12.28
C ALA A 20 -13.79 2.54 11.37
N PHE A 21 -13.11 2.84 10.28
CA PHE A 21 -13.56 3.82 9.27
C PHE A 21 -14.28 3.18 8.08
N GLY A 22 -14.61 1.89 8.18
CA GLY A 22 -15.43 1.22 7.17
C GLY A 22 -14.65 0.45 6.10
N PHE A 23 -13.33 0.38 6.20
CA PHE A 23 -12.53 -0.40 5.25
C PHE A 23 -12.59 -1.88 5.56
N SER A 24 -12.58 -2.71 4.52
CA SER A 24 -12.37 -4.15 4.64
C SER A 24 -10.90 -4.42 4.37
N VAL A 25 -10.16 -4.84 5.40
CA VAL A 25 -8.70 -4.94 5.34
C VAL A 25 -8.24 -6.39 5.38
N THR A 26 -7.51 -6.81 4.36
CA THR A 26 -6.77 -8.06 4.36
C THR A 26 -5.31 -7.74 4.61
N VAL A 27 -4.70 -8.38 5.60
CA VAL A 27 -3.29 -8.17 5.94
C VAL A 27 -2.44 -9.25 5.28
N ALA A 28 -1.35 -8.84 4.65
CA ALA A 28 -0.30 -9.74 4.17
C ALA A 28 1.02 -9.34 4.86
N HIS A 29 1.82 -10.31 5.25
CA HIS A 29 3.05 -10.07 6.00
C HIS A 29 4.31 -10.11 5.12
N ASP A 30 4.16 -10.53 3.88
CA ASP A 30 5.24 -10.53 2.88
C ASP A 30 4.66 -10.45 1.46
N ALA A 31 5.54 -10.35 0.48
CA ALA A 31 5.14 -10.22 -0.91
C ALA A 31 4.44 -11.47 -1.44
N GLU A 32 4.90 -12.66 -1.04
CA GLU A 32 4.30 -13.91 -1.47
C GLU A 32 2.83 -14.01 -1.03
N GLU A 33 2.56 -13.71 0.24
CA GLU A 33 1.21 -13.69 0.77
C GLU A 33 0.35 -12.65 0.07
N MET A 34 0.92 -11.46 -0.18
CA MET A 34 0.24 -10.41 -0.94
C MET A 34 -0.18 -10.88 -2.33
N PHE A 35 0.74 -11.49 -3.08
CA PHE A 35 0.43 -11.98 -4.43
C PHE A 35 -0.60 -13.09 -4.42
N ARG A 36 -0.58 -13.98 -3.44
CA ARG A 36 -1.62 -15.01 -3.27
C ARG A 36 -3.00 -14.39 -3.05
N ASN A 37 -3.07 -13.36 -2.23
CA ASN A 37 -4.33 -12.66 -1.97
C ASN A 37 -4.84 -11.95 -3.23
N ILE A 38 -3.94 -11.33 -4.00
CA ILE A 38 -4.29 -10.67 -5.26
C ILE A 38 -4.81 -11.69 -6.29
N ASP A 39 -4.20 -12.87 -6.36
CA ASP A 39 -4.65 -13.93 -7.27
C ASP A 39 -6.08 -14.40 -6.94
N GLY A 40 -6.45 -14.39 -5.66
CA GLY A 40 -7.81 -14.71 -5.24
C GLY A 40 -8.80 -13.60 -5.55
N GLN A 41 -8.42 -12.36 -5.29
CA GLN A 41 -9.25 -11.18 -5.57
C GLN A 41 -8.38 -9.92 -5.59
N VAL A 42 -8.42 -9.19 -6.69
CA VAL A 42 -7.72 -7.92 -6.81
C VAL A 42 -8.38 -6.88 -5.89
N PRO A 43 -7.62 -6.23 -5.00
CA PRO A 43 -8.19 -5.21 -4.12
C PRO A 43 -8.44 -3.90 -4.85
N ASP A 44 -9.21 -3.01 -4.23
CA ASP A 44 -9.43 -1.66 -4.75
C ASP A 44 -8.22 -0.76 -4.55
N ILE A 45 -7.41 -1.04 -3.52
CA ILE A 45 -6.23 -0.27 -3.18
C ILE A 45 -5.25 -1.13 -2.39
N LEU A 46 -3.97 -0.83 -2.53
CA LEU A 46 -2.89 -1.52 -1.85
C LEU A 46 -2.08 -0.53 -1.03
N VAL A 47 -1.83 -0.87 0.23
CA VAL A 47 -0.88 -0.14 1.09
C VAL A 47 0.30 -1.06 1.35
N LEU A 48 1.48 -0.62 0.97
CA LEU A 48 2.67 -1.45 0.87
C LEU A 48 3.81 -0.87 1.70
N ASP A 49 4.32 -1.64 2.66
CA ASP A 49 5.52 -1.28 3.39
C ASP A 49 6.72 -1.31 2.43
N TRP A 50 7.59 -0.30 2.53
CA TRP A 50 8.80 -0.23 1.73
C TRP A 50 9.78 -1.37 2.03
N HIS A 51 9.95 -1.70 3.32
CA HIS A 51 10.87 -2.75 3.76
C HIS A 51 10.13 -4.05 4.05
N LEU A 52 10.12 -4.94 3.08
CA LEU A 52 9.62 -6.30 3.27
C LEU A 52 10.75 -7.31 3.11
N PRO A 53 10.69 -8.44 3.84
CA PRO A 53 11.70 -9.49 3.68
C PRO A 53 11.76 -9.99 2.24
N GLY A 54 12.96 -10.01 1.68
CA GLY A 54 13.23 -10.60 0.38
C GLY A 54 12.88 -9.77 -0.86
N MET A 55 12.12 -8.68 -0.70
CA MET A 55 11.75 -7.87 -1.86
C MET A 55 11.46 -6.44 -1.45
N HIS A 56 12.06 -5.47 -2.13
CA HIS A 56 11.81 -4.06 -1.91
C HIS A 56 10.50 -3.60 -2.58
N GLY A 57 9.94 -2.50 -2.06
CA GLY A 57 8.67 -1.97 -2.55
C GLY A 57 8.66 -1.62 -4.04
N ASP A 58 9.77 -1.10 -4.58
CA ASP A 58 9.87 -0.77 -6.00
C ASP A 58 9.83 -2.03 -6.88
N GLU A 59 10.43 -3.12 -6.44
CA GLU A 59 10.37 -4.40 -7.15
C GLU A 59 8.95 -4.96 -7.16
N ILE A 60 8.29 -4.93 -6.01
CA ILE A 60 6.89 -5.37 -5.87
C ILE A 60 5.99 -4.55 -6.79
N LEU A 61 6.16 -3.24 -6.77
CA LEU A 61 5.37 -2.33 -7.58
C LEU A 61 5.58 -2.57 -9.07
N HIS A 62 6.82 -2.88 -9.48
CA HIS A 62 7.12 -3.23 -10.85
C HIS A 62 6.33 -4.47 -11.29
N HIS A 63 6.31 -5.52 -10.48
CA HIS A 63 5.52 -6.73 -10.76
C HIS A 63 4.03 -6.42 -10.86
N ILE A 64 3.52 -5.57 -9.98
CA ILE A 64 2.10 -5.17 -9.99
C ILE A 64 1.76 -4.47 -11.32
N ARG A 65 2.63 -3.61 -11.82
CA ARG A 65 2.39 -2.87 -13.07
C ARG A 65 2.50 -3.73 -14.33
N LEU A 66 3.19 -4.87 -14.25
CA LEU A 66 3.30 -5.80 -15.39
C LEU A 66 2.06 -6.68 -15.57
N ASP A 67 1.27 -6.89 -14.52
CA ASP A 67 0.06 -7.71 -14.58
C ASP A 67 -1.12 -6.83 -15.00
N GLU A 68 -1.83 -7.22 -16.06
CA GLU A 68 -2.98 -6.47 -16.56
C GLU A 68 -4.07 -6.26 -15.53
N ARG A 69 -4.26 -7.24 -14.63
CA ARG A 69 -5.28 -7.17 -13.58
C ARG A 69 -4.99 -6.08 -12.55
N THR A 70 -3.71 -5.74 -12.35
CA THR A 70 -3.27 -4.81 -11.31
C THR A 70 -2.55 -3.58 -11.86
N ARG A 71 -2.50 -3.44 -13.18
CA ARG A 71 -1.75 -2.35 -13.82
C ARG A 71 -2.18 -0.97 -13.34
N ALA A 72 -3.45 -0.77 -13.06
CA ALA A 72 -4.01 0.49 -12.62
C ALA A 72 -4.35 0.51 -11.13
N LEU A 73 -3.95 -0.51 -10.37
CA LEU A 73 -4.21 -0.60 -8.93
C LEU A 73 -3.55 0.57 -8.20
N PRO A 74 -4.32 1.37 -7.42
CA PRO A 74 -3.73 2.41 -6.60
C PRO A 74 -2.85 1.81 -5.51
N VAL A 75 -1.63 2.33 -5.35
CA VAL A 75 -0.66 1.85 -4.37
C VAL A 75 -0.13 3.01 -3.55
N PHE A 76 -0.24 2.91 -2.24
CA PHE A 76 0.40 3.82 -1.29
C PHE A 76 1.59 3.11 -0.65
N MET A 77 2.75 3.77 -0.66
CA MET A 77 3.91 3.30 0.07
C MET A 77 3.85 3.82 1.50
N LEU A 78 4.13 2.97 2.47
CA LEU A 78 4.13 3.31 3.88
C LEU A 78 5.48 2.89 4.47
N SER A 79 6.21 3.83 5.07
CA SER A 79 7.58 3.60 5.51
C SER A 79 7.86 4.17 6.90
N ASN A 80 8.80 3.55 7.62
CA ASN A 80 9.32 4.11 8.87
C ASN A 80 10.26 5.30 8.63
N TYR A 81 10.63 5.56 7.37
CA TYR A 81 11.62 6.58 7.02
C TYR A 81 10.98 7.75 6.28
N PRO A 82 11.42 9.00 6.54
CA PRO A 82 10.84 10.20 5.94
C PRO A 82 11.08 10.34 4.45
N GLY A 83 12.08 9.66 3.95
CA GLY A 83 12.39 9.68 2.53
C GLY A 83 13.42 8.63 2.23
N GLY A 84 13.36 8.13 1.03
CA GLY A 84 14.30 7.14 0.56
C GLY A 84 15.68 7.74 0.33
N LYS A 85 16.69 6.88 0.35
CA LYS A 85 18.03 7.21 -0.09
C LYS A 85 18.13 6.93 -1.58
N ASP A 86 19.09 7.56 -2.25
CA ASP A 86 19.47 7.20 -3.62
C ASP A 86 18.30 7.18 -4.63
N GLY A 87 17.36 8.13 -4.50
CA GLY A 87 16.26 8.24 -5.43
C GLY A 87 15.15 7.20 -5.27
N GLU A 88 15.06 6.54 -4.12
CA GLU A 88 14.03 5.53 -3.85
C GLU A 88 12.61 6.07 -4.05
N ILE A 89 12.35 7.28 -3.55
CA ILE A 89 11.03 7.91 -3.71
C ILE A 89 10.74 8.15 -5.19
N ASP A 90 11.70 8.65 -5.93
CA ASP A 90 11.51 8.89 -7.37
C ASP A 90 11.21 7.59 -8.11
N ARG A 91 11.90 6.50 -7.76
CA ARG A 91 11.65 5.20 -8.39
C ARG A 91 10.24 4.68 -8.13
N VAL A 92 9.72 4.82 -6.90
CA VAL A 92 8.36 4.34 -6.61
C VAL A 92 7.30 5.21 -7.30
N PHE A 93 7.50 6.51 -7.40
CA PHE A 93 6.57 7.36 -8.14
C PHE A 93 6.61 7.09 -9.65
N LEU A 94 7.79 6.85 -10.21
CA LEU A 94 7.92 6.44 -11.62
C LEU A 94 7.23 5.09 -11.88
N ALA A 95 7.22 4.20 -10.90
CA ALA A 95 6.52 2.92 -11.00
C ALA A 95 5.02 3.04 -10.68
N GLY A 96 4.51 4.24 -10.44
CA GLY A 96 3.09 4.52 -10.31
C GLY A 96 2.52 4.54 -8.90
N ALA A 97 3.35 4.65 -7.86
CA ALA A 97 2.84 4.84 -6.50
C ALA A 97 2.16 6.21 -6.39
N LEU A 98 1.05 6.27 -5.65
CA LEU A 98 0.31 7.52 -5.44
C LEU A 98 0.93 8.37 -4.34
N ALA A 99 1.56 7.76 -3.34
CA ALA A 99 2.13 8.48 -2.21
C ALA A 99 3.21 7.67 -1.52
N TRP A 100 4.12 8.38 -0.87
CA TRP A 100 5.07 7.84 0.10
C TRP A 100 4.73 8.48 1.44
N LEU A 101 4.27 7.68 2.39
CA LEU A 101 3.83 8.14 3.70
C LEU A 101 4.73 7.60 4.80
N GLU A 102 5.04 8.46 5.78
CA GLU A 102 5.78 8.04 6.96
C GLU A 102 4.81 7.47 7.98
N LYS A 103 5.10 6.27 8.51
CA LYS A 103 4.24 5.62 9.52
C LYS A 103 4.02 6.51 10.74
N VAL A 104 5.08 7.15 11.24
CA VAL A 104 5.00 7.99 12.45
C VAL A 104 4.13 9.24 12.26
N LYS A 105 3.93 9.69 11.03
CA LYS A 105 3.12 10.85 10.68
C LYS A 105 1.76 10.50 10.11
N THR A 106 1.48 9.20 9.97
CA THR A 106 0.27 8.74 9.28
C THR A 106 -0.48 7.74 10.16
N PRO A 107 -1.15 8.21 11.23
CA PRO A 107 -2.00 7.33 12.02
C PRO A 107 -3.16 6.79 11.19
N PRO A 108 -3.84 5.72 11.65
CA PRO A 108 -4.93 5.10 10.88
C PRO A 108 -6.01 6.06 10.40
N ALA A 109 -6.40 7.04 11.22
CA ALA A 109 -7.41 8.03 10.82
C ALA A 109 -6.98 8.86 9.62
N LEU A 110 -5.73 9.31 9.60
CA LEU A 110 -5.19 10.08 8.48
C LEU A 110 -5.01 9.20 7.24
N LEU A 111 -4.57 7.96 7.43
CA LEU A 111 -4.45 7.03 6.32
C LEU A 111 -5.84 6.75 5.72
N ALA A 112 -6.85 6.53 6.55
CA ALA A 112 -8.23 6.34 6.09
C ALA A 112 -8.71 7.50 5.23
N GLU A 113 -8.41 8.74 5.64
CA GLU A 113 -8.76 9.94 4.90
C GLU A 113 -8.09 9.96 3.52
N LYS A 114 -6.80 9.66 3.47
CA LYS A 114 -6.03 9.62 2.21
C LYS A 114 -6.51 8.52 1.28
N LEU A 115 -6.83 7.34 1.81
CA LEU A 115 -7.36 6.23 1.03
C LEU A 115 -8.74 6.56 0.47
N THR A 116 -9.60 7.16 1.27
CA THR A 116 -10.94 7.59 0.84
C THR A 116 -10.85 8.58 -0.30
N GLU A 117 -9.95 9.55 -0.19
CA GLU A 117 -9.69 10.52 -1.25
C GLU A 117 -9.26 9.85 -2.55
N ALA A 118 -8.34 8.89 -2.47
CA ALA A 118 -7.83 8.16 -3.64
C ALA A 118 -8.89 7.30 -4.32
N LEU A 119 -9.85 6.77 -3.55
CA LEU A 119 -10.94 5.93 -4.06
C LEU A 119 -12.13 6.73 -4.55
N ARG A 120 -12.15 8.04 -4.32
CA ARG A 120 -13.24 8.90 -4.76
C ARG A 120 -13.22 9.03 -6.27
N PRO A 121 -14.40 8.90 -6.95
CA PRO A 121 -14.45 9.11 -8.40
C PRO A 121 -13.98 10.51 -8.78
N ALA A 122 -13.34 10.62 -9.94
CA ALA A 122 -12.90 11.91 -10.45
C ALA A 122 -14.11 12.82 -10.69
N PRO A 123 -13.99 14.15 -10.41
CA PRO A 123 -15.07 15.09 -10.67
C PRO A 123 -15.48 15.06 -12.15
N GLY A 124 -16.80 14.98 -12.40
CA GLY A 124 -17.33 14.98 -13.74
C GLY A 124 -17.31 13.63 -14.45
N SER A 125 -16.92 12.57 -13.75
CA SER A 125 -16.90 11.20 -14.28
C SER A 125 -18.25 10.52 -14.12
#